data_6918a17f842654781cb1781382b80941
#
_entry.id   6918a17f842654781cb1781382b80941
#
_cell.length_a   1.000
_cell.length_b   1.000
_cell.length_c   1.000
_cell.angle_alpha   90.00
_cell.angle_beta   90.00
_cell.angle_gamma   90.00
#
_symmetry.space_group_name_H-M   'P 1'
#
loop_
_entity.id
_entity.type
_entity.pdbx_description
1 polymer ?
#
loop_
_entity_poly.entity_id
_entity_poly.type
_entity_poly.pdbx_seq_one_letter_code
_entity_poly.pdbx_strand_id
1 'polypeptide(L)'
;FGQNSYPYNGSNSGTEVRYDTLQSPGWTIRRLVSPDFVRVFQYHGTRGETPEQLAELLSHPKNFLASDNLYKKRYGRDLTPLVGKQFYLFGDTTETYTLGASLEVVRYSDYEQAWNSYSMVKLLPENWYDVGLELCVRVKEDQDKDFITRLKADSEKLYRVGNVFIAEVRSFDDIRRNYQQSQTNSMRSYILGMVFLLLNIFLGLLGTFWFRTQQRRGEIALMKSLGGTDHSVFVRQLVEGLLLLVIATIPAVFINWNLANSELNAWMNGTTIEGG
;
A
#
# COMPACT_ATOMS: atom_id res chain seq x y z
N PHE A 1 16.87 16.74 2.92
CA PHE A 1 17.49 15.90 1.90
C PHE A 1 17.28 14.43 2.23
N GLY A 2 17.33 13.61 1.21
CA GLY A 2 17.30 12.17 1.36
C GLY A 2 17.74 11.47 0.09
N GLN A 3 17.90 10.14 0.20
CA GLN A 3 18.17 9.26 -0.90
C GLN A 3 17.13 8.14 -0.89
N ASN A 4 16.38 7.98 -1.97
CA ASN A 4 15.31 6.98 -2.10
C ASN A 4 14.38 6.95 -0.87
N SER A 5 14.11 8.12 -0.30
CA SER A 5 13.59 8.22 1.07
C SER A 5 12.14 8.67 1.15
N TYR A 6 11.63 9.37 0.13
CA TYR A 6 10.26 9.83 0.14
C TYR A 6 9.27 8.73 -0.29
N PRO A 7 8.01 8.80 0.17
CA PRO A 7 6.97 7.86 -0.26
C PRO A 7 6.72 7.90 -1.77
N TYR A 8 6.28 6.79 -2.34
CA TYR A 8 5.95 6.66 -3.77
C TYR A 8 7.10 6.89 -4.75
N ASN A 9 8.33 6.88 -4.30
CA ASN A 9 9.51 7.12 -5.14
C ASN A 9 9.66 6.09 -6.29
N GLY A 10 9.15 4.88 -6.10
CA GLY A 10 9.36 3.77 -7.05
C GLY A 10 10.72 3.07 -6.87
N SER A 11 11.62 3.66 -6.10
CA SER A 11 12.91 3.09 -5.72
C SER A 11 13.08 3.12 -4.21
N ASN A 12 13.50 2.03 -3.61
CA ASN A 12 13.80 1.96 -2.20
C ASN A 12 14.96 1.00 -1.95
N SER A 13 15.58 1.13 -0.80
CA SER A 13 16.65 0.24 -0.35
C SER A 13 16.21 -0.45 0.93
N GLY A 14 16.41 -1.76 0.98
CA GLY A 14 16.17 -2.55 2.19
C GLY A 14 17.39 -2.59 3.10
N THR A 15 17.14 -2.83 4.37
CA THR A 15 18.17 -3.07 5.38
C THR A 15 17.66 -4.06 6.42
N GLU A 16 18.61 -4.60 7.17
CA GLU A 16 18.34 -5.41 8.36
C GLU A 16 18.60 -4.58 9.63
N VAL A 17 17.71 -4.72 10.61
CA VAL A 17 17.83 -4.14 11.95
C VAL A 17 17.81 -5.28 12.96
N ARG A 18 18.89 -5.46 13.70
CA ARG A 18 19.06 -6.59 14.61
C ARG A 18 19.28 -6.13 16.05
N TYR A 19 18.56 -6.75 16.95
CA TYR A 19 18.73 -6.57 18.39
C TYR A 19 18.74 -7.94 19.10
N ASP A 20 19.86 -8.33 19.66
CA ASP A 20 20.04 -9.65 20.28
C ASP A 20 19.61 -10.77 19.31
N THR A 21 18.59 -11.53 19.64
CA THR A 21 18.01 -12.59 18.82
C THR A 21 16.91 -12.10 17.89
N LEU A 22 16.50 -10.83 17.99
CA LEU A 22 15.45 -10.22 17.18
C LEU A 22 16.05 -9.68 15.88
N GLN A 23 15.45 -10.07 14.76
CA GLN A 23 15.83 -9.65 13.42
C GLN A 23 14.61 -9.08 12.71
N SER A 24 14.77 -7.90 12.11
CA SER A 24 13.71 -7.29 11.30
C SER A 24 13.39 -8.15 10.08
N PRO A 25 12.23 -7.95 9.43
CA PRO A 25 11.97 -8.52 8.13
C PRO A 25 13.09 -8.19 7.14
N GLY A 26 13.42 -9.14 6.25
CA GLY A 26 14.54 -9.00 5.32
C GLY A 26 14.48 -7.75 4.44
N TRP A 27 13.28 -7.17 4.26
CA TRP A 27 13.11 -5.89 3.58
C TRP A 27 12.51 -4.85 4.53
N THR A 28 13.38 -4.19 5.28
CA THR A 28 13.03 -2.99 6.07
C THR A 28 13.52 -1.78 5.27
N ILE A 29 12.62 -0.87 4.90
CA ILE A 29 12.95 0.28 4.06
C ILE A 29 13.95 1.19 4.78
N ARG A 30 15.11 1.34 4.20
CA ARG A 30 16.17 2.22 4.68
C ARG A 30 15.96 3.62 4.13
N ARG A 31 15.87 4.60 5.02
CA ARG A 31 15.79 6.02 4.68
C ARG A 31 17.02 6.73 5.24
N LEU A 32 17.91 7.15 4.35
CA LEU A 32 19.05 8.00 4.71
C LEU A 32 18.67 9.45 4.41
N VAL A 33 18.57 10.27 5.45
CA VAL A 33 17.93 11.59 5.33
C VAL A 33 18.64 12.64 6.20
N SER A 34 18.42 13.91 5.86
CA SER A 34 18.76 15.01 6.79
C SER A 34 17.76 15.08 7.94
N PRO A 35 18.11 15.68 9.08
CA PRO A 35 17.20 15.80 10.21
C PRO A 35 15.88 16.50 9.89
N ASP A 36 15.87 17.45 8.97
CA ASP A 36 14.65 18.17 8.56
C ASP A 36 13.63 17.30 7.83
N PHE A 37 14.04 16.14 7.35
CA PHE A 37 13.13 15.21 6.68
C PHE A 37 11.94 14.84 7.56
N VAL A 38 12.17 14.53 8.85
CA VAL A 38 11.09 14.17 9.78
C VAL A 38 10.15 15.35 10.06
N ARG A 39 10.65 16.59 9.96
CA ARG A 39 9.82 17.80 10.05
C ARG A 39 8.96 18.01 8.81
N VAL A 40 9.53 17.82 7.62
CA VAL A 40 8.82 17.97 6.33
C VAL A 40 7.67 16.95 6.24
N PHE A 41 7.91 15.72 6.61
CA PHE A 41 6.92 14.64 6.57
C PHE A 41 6.07 14.51 7.84
N GLN A 42 6.30 15.35 8.86
CA GLN A 42 5.55 15.37 10.12
C GLN A 42 5.51 14.00 10.79
N TYR A 43 6.67 13.36 10.95
CA TYR A 43 6.74 12.10 11.67
C TYR A 43 6.51 12.31 13.16
N HIS A 44 5.87 11.34 13.79
CA HIS A 44 5.61 11.32 15.22
C HIS A 44 6.17 10.06 15.83
N GLY A 45 6.68 10.18 17.05
CA GLY A 45 7.14 9.05 17.84
C GLY A 45 6.00 8.41 18.63
N THR A 46 6.12 7.12 18.93
CA THR A 46 5.11 6.37 19.67
C THR A 46 4.96 6.79 21.13
N ARG A 47 5.92 7.52 21.68
CA ARG A 47 5.87 8.11 23.02
C ARG A 47 5.40 9.56 23.02
N GLY A 48 4.96 10.07 21.87
CA GLY A 48 4.53 11.45 21.67
C GLY A 48 5.65 12.42 21.29
N GLU A 49 6.80 11.91 20.85
CA GLU A 49 7.89 12.76 20.35
C GLU A 49 7.42 13.56 19.13
N THR A 50 7.68 14.86 19.15
CA THR A 50 7.35 15.78 18.06
C THR A 50 8.37 15.68 16.91
N PRO A 51 8.04 16.16 15.71
CA PRO A 51 8.98 16.19 14.59
C PRO A 51 10.29 16.93 14.91
N GLU A 52 10.24 17.95 15.77
CA GLU A 52 11.43 18.72 16.20
C GLU A 52 12.34 17.86 17.08
N GLN A 53 11.78 17.15 18.05
CA GLN A 53 12.52 16.24 18.94
C GLN A 53 13.12 15.07 18.15
N LEU A 54 12.36 14.50 17.19
CA LEU A 54 12.86 13.45 16.32
C LEU A 54 14.02 13.92 15.43
N ALA A 55 13.96 15.17 14.93
CA ALA A 55 15.05 15.76 14.16
C ALA A 55 16.31 15.93 14.99
N GLU A 56 16.18 16.35 16.24
CA GLU A 56 17.31 16.47 17.18
C GLU A 56 17.96 15.10 17.46
N LEU A 57 17.15 14.08 17.76
CA LEU A 57 17.64 12.71 17.95
C LEU A 57 18.36 12.17 16.71
N LEU A 58 17.83 12.48 15.52
CA LEU A 58 18.39 12.04 14.24
C LEU A 58 19.70 12.78 13.88
N SER A 59 19.94 13.97 14.43
CA SER A 59 21.17 14.71 14.21
C SER A 59 22.43 14.03 14.74
N HIS A 60 22.26 13.06 15.64
CA HIS A 60 23.38 12.27 16.15
C HIS A 60 23.69 11.08 15.22
N PRO A 61 24.93 10.97 14.68
CA PRO A 61 25.26 9.96 13.66
C PRO A 61 25.09 8.49 14.12
N LYS A 62 25.17 8.24 15.42
CA LYS A 62 24.98 6.89 16.00
C LYS A 62 23.54 6.59 16.37
N ASN A 63 22.63 7.54 16.19
CA ASN A 63 21.20 7.31 16.41
C ASN A 63 20.50 6.90 15.10
N PHE A 64 19.44 6.15 15.26
CA PHE A 64 18.47 5.86 14.21
C PHE A 64 17.05 5.84 14.78
N LEU A 65 16.07 5.97 13.91
CA LEU A 65 14.65 5.85 14.24
C LEU A 65 14.08 4.68 13.44
N ALA A 66 13.08 4.00 13.97
CA ALA A 66 12.44 2.92 13.23
C ALA A 66 10.96 2.80 13.59
N SER A 67 10.17 2.25 12.66
CA SER A 67 8.74 2.03 12.88
C SER A 67 8.48 0.97 13.95
N ASP A 68 7.49 1.22 14.81
CA ASP A 68 7.19 0.41 16.00
C ASP A 68 6.84 -1.05 15.67
N ASN A 69 6.27 -1.29 14.51
CA ASN A 69 5.83 -2.61 14.06
C ASN A 69 6.96 -3.53 13.57
N LEU A 70 8.23 -3.10 13.66
CA LEU A 70 9.37 -3.79 13.05
C LEU A 70 9.50 -5.27 13.47
N TYR A 71 9.23 -5.58 14.73
CA TYR A 71 9.28 -6.94 15.29
C TYR A 71 7.92 -7.54 15.57
N LYS A 72 6.84 -6.78 15.37
CA LYS A 72 5.48 -7.16 15.76
C LYS A 72 4.99 -8.44 15.08
N LYS A 73 5.17 -8.54 13.76
CA LYS A 73 4.68 -9.67 12.98
C LYS A 73 5.38 -10.98 13.34
N ARG A 74 6.71 -10.96 13.50
CA ARG A 74 7.52 -12.17 13.70
C ARG A 74 7.63 -12.59 15.17
N TYR A 75 7.67 -11.62 16.07
CA TYR A 75 7.96 -11.88 17.48
C TYR A 75 6.86 -11.38 18.45
N GLY A 76 5.80 -10.75 17.93
CA GLY A 76 4.73 -10.17 18.76
C GLY A 76 5.20 -9.03 19.66
N ARG A 77 6.33 -8.36 19.31
CA ARG A 77 6.95 -7.32 20.15
C ARG A 77 6.91 -5.98 19.44
N ASP A 78 6.52 -4.95 20.17
CA ASP A 78 6.62 -3.57 19.73
C ASP A 78 8.06 -3.05 19.98
N LEU A 79 8.49 -2.08 19.17
CA LEU A 79 9.83 -1.52 19.25
C LEU A 79 9.98 -0.49 20.38
N THR A 80 8.90 0.16 20.75
CA THR A 80 8.85 1.23 21.78
C THR A 80 9.60 0.88 23.08
N PRO A 81 9.50 -0.34 23.68
CA PRO A 81 10.24 -0.68 24.89
C PRO A 81 11.76 -0.74 24.71
N LEU A 82 12.24 -0.84 23.48
CA LEU A 82 13.66 -0.96 23.16
C LEU A 82 14.34 0.37 22.85
N VAL A 83 13.63 1.51 22.94
CA VAL A 83 14.21 2.84 22.78
C VAL A 83 15.34 3.07 23.79
N GLY A 84 16.46 3.57 23.29
CA GLY A 84 17.72 3.74 24.05
C GLY A 84 18.64 2.53 24.05
N LYS A 85 18.23 1.39 23.47
CA LYS A 85 19.08 0.20 23.33
C LYS A 85 19.95 0.28 22.07
N GLN A 86 21.00 -0.55 22.05
CA GLN A 86 21.94 -0.64 20.94
C GLN A 86 21.57 -1.78 19.99
N PHE A 87 21.64 -1.51 18.71
CA PHE A 87 21.27 -2.39 17.61
C PHE A 87 22.42 -2.51 16.60
N TYR A 88 22.40 -3.57 15.84
CA TYR A 88 23.21 -3.71 14.63
C TYR A 88 22.37 -3.37 13.40
N LEU A 89 22.95 -2.63 12.48
CA LEU A 89 22.30 -2.21 11.23
C LEU A 89 23.10 -2.72 10.03
N PHE A 90 22.44 -2.82 8.89
CA PHE A 90 23.06 -3.16 7.59
C PHE A 90 23.71 -4.55 7.51
N GLY A 91 23.40 -5.45 8.41
CA GLY A 91 24.07 -6.75 8.51
C GLY A 91 25.49 -6.67 9.10
N ASP A 92 25.93 -5.48 9.49
CA ASP A 92 27.22 -5.25 10.13
C ASP A 92 27.11 -5.41 11.65
N THR A 93 27.94 -6.25 12.22
CA THR A 93 28.01 -6.50 13.68
C THR A 93 29.21 -5.83 14.34
N THR A 94 30.00 -5.07 13.59
CA THR A 94 31.17 -4.37 14.13
C THR A 94 30.80 -3.04 14.79
N GLU A 95 29.72 -2.40 14.33
CA GLU A 95 29.25 -1.14 14.86
C GLU A 95 27.84 -1.26 15.44
N THR A 96 27.63 -0.58 16.57
CA THR A 96 26.30 -0.47 17.18
C THR A 96 25.72 0.93 17.01
N TYR A 97 24.40 0.98 16.91
CA TYR A 97 23.61 2.20 16.79
C TYR A 97 22.52 2.22 17.83
N THR A 98 22.23 3.39 18.37
CA THR A 98 21.21 3.55 19.41
C THR A 98 19.85 3.85 18.76
N LEU A 99 18.82 3.13 19.18
CA LEU A 99 17.44 3.46 18.81
C LEU A 99 17.03 4.74 19.55
N GLY A 100 17.01 5.88 18.84
CA GLY A 100 16.67 7.18 19.41
C GLY A 100 15.19 7.30 19.74
N ALA A 101 14.32 6.86 18.83
CA ALA A 101 12.87 6.82 19.03
C ALA A 101 12.23 5.72 18.18
N SER A 102 11.09 5.22 18.65
CA SER A 102 10.18 4.38 17.89
C SER A 102 9.16 5.27 17.20
N LEU A 103 9.00 5.11 15.89
CA LEU A 103 8.07 5.89 15.09
C LEU A 103 6.71 5.21 14.99
N GLU A 104 5.65 5.99 14.86
CA GLU A 104 4.39 5.48 14.33
C GLU A 104 4.64 4.78 12.98
N VAL A 105 3.70 3.95 12.54
CA VAL A 105 3.89 3.17 11.31
C VAL A 105 4.07 4.09 10.11
N VAL A 106 5.28 4.10 9.56
CA VAL A 106 5.65 4.90 8.39
C VAL A 106 5.49 4.06 7.14
N ARG A 107 4.49 4.39 6.34
CA ARG A 107 4.20 3.69 5.10
C ARG A 107 4.99 4.26 3.91
N TYR A 108 5.33 3.39 2.98
CA TYR A 108 5.94 3.79 1.72
C TYR A 108 4.90 4.13 0.65
N SER A 109 3.77 3.43 0.64
CA SER A 109 2.65 3.64 -0.28
C SER A 109 1.31 3.32 0.37
N ASP A 110 0.21 3.67 -0.28
CA ASP A 110 -1.15 3.41 0.21
C ASP A 110 -1.52 1.92 0.18
N TYR A 111 -0.87 1.14 -0.67
CA TYR A 111 -1.14 -0.29 -0.78
C TYR A 111 -0.30 -1.04 0.25
N GLU A 112 -0.97 -1.75 1.15
CA GLU A 112 -0.32 -2.55 2.18
C GLU A 112 0.27 -3.84 1.59
N GLN A 113 1.51 -3.74 1.20
CA GLN A 113 2.39 -4.92 1.24
C GLN A 113 3.06 -4.93 2.62
N ALA A 114 3.28 -6.10 3.19
CA ALA A 114 3.81 -6.21 4.56
C ALA A 114 5.12 -5.42 4.75
N TRP A 115 6.00 -5.41 3.75
CA TRP A 115 7.28 -4.70 3.79
C TRP A 115 7.15 -3.16 3.68
N ASN A 116 6.06 -2.64 3.12
CA ASN A 116 5.85 -1.20 2.97
C ASN A 116 5.71 -0.44 4.29
N SER A 117 5.43 -1.15 5.37
CA SER A 117 5.23 -0.57 6.69
C SER A 117 6.46 -0.65 7.59
N TYR A 118 7.52 -1.34 7.17
CA TYR A 118 8.75 -1.44 7.95
C TYR A 118 9.76 -0.41 7.48
N SER A 119 10.09 0.54 8.34
CA SER A 119 11.00 1.63 8.00
C SER A 119 12.07 1.84 9.06
N MET A 120 13.28 2.10 8.61
CA MET A 120 14.40 2.59 9.41
C MET A 120 14.88 3.90 8.83
N VAL A 121 15.04 4.91 9.67
CA VAL A 121 15.46 6.27 9.31
C VAL A 121 16.79 6.58 10.02
N LYS A 122 17.77 7.00 9.28
CA LYS A 122 19.11 7.32 9.78
C LYS A 122 19.64 8.58 9.12
N LEU A 123 20.51 9.29 9.82
CA LEU A 123 21.23 10.42 9.26
C LEU A 123 22.00 10.04 8.00
N LEU A 124 21.86 10.83 6.96
CA LEU A 124 22.65 10.71 5.72
C LEU A 124 24.13 10.99 6.04
N PRO A 125 25.04 10.07 5.72
CA PRO A 125 26.47 10.32 5.90
C PRO A 125 26.97 11.52 5.07
N GLU A 126 27.87 12.33 5.62
CA GLU A 126 28.40 13.51 4.96
C GLU A 126 29.12 13.21 3.64
N ASN A 127 29.69 12.04 3.51
CA ASN A 127 30.47 11.62 2.32
C ASN A 127 29.62 10.87 1.29
N TRP A 128 28.30 10.93 1.39
CA TRP A 128 27.39 10.21 0.49
C TRP A 128 27.15 11.01 -0.80
N TYR A 129 28.09 10.93 -1.73
CA TYR A 129 28.02 11.65 -3.02
C TYR A 129 27.53 10.80 -4.19
N ASP A 130 27.14 9.56 -3.96
CA ASP A 130 27.13 8.52 -4.99
C ASP A 130 25.86 8.49 -5.85
N VAL A 131 24.78 9.18 -5.48
CA VAL A 131 23.51 9.13 -6.22
C VAL A 131 22.72 10.43 -6.05
N GLY A 132 21.88 10.75 -7.02
CA GLY A 132 21.06 11.95 -7.01
C GLY A 132 20.36 12.20 -5.66
N LEU A 133 20.65 13.35 -5.08
CA LEU A 133 20.01 13.78 -3.85
C LEU A 133 18.59 14.27 -4.16
N GLU A 134 17.66 13.86 -3.31
CA GLU A 134 16.27 14.28 -3.37
C GLU A 134 16.05 15.42 -2.38
N LEU A 135 15.46 16.52 -2.85
CA LEU A 135 15.05 17.63 -2.01
C LEU A 135 13.53 17.68 -1.91
N CYS A 136 13.00 17.40 -0.74
CA CYS A 136 11.58 17.55 -0.46
C CYS A 136 11.32 18.89 0.22
N VAL A 137 10.37 19.63 -0.31
CA VAL A 137 9.99 20.94 0.22
C VAL A 137 8.50 20.92 0.57
N ARG A 138 8.19 21.37 1.78
CA ARG A 138 6.81 21.60 2.21
C ARG A 138 6.46 23.07 2.04
N VAL A 139 5.47 23.34 1.23
CA VAL A 139 5.01 24.69 0.92
C VAL A 139 3.76 25.00 1.75
N LYS A 140 3.55 26.28 2.09
CA LYS A 140 2.31 26.72 2.75
C LYS A 140 1.14 26.62 1.77
N GLU A 141 -0.05 26.28 2.28
CA GLU A 141 -1.24 26.06 1.45
C GLU A 141 -1.62 27.25 0.57
N ASP A 142 -1.40 28.48 1.06
CA ASP A 142 -1.67 29.72 0.32
C ASP A 142 -0.72 29.97 -0.86
N GLN A 143 0.42 29.28 -0.91
CA GLN A 143 1.45 29.47 -1.94
C GLN A 143 1.64 28.27 -2.88
N ASP A 144 0.87 27.21 -2.69
CA ASP A 144 1.06 25.94 -3.37
C ASP A 144 0.81 26.02 -4.89
N LYS A 145 -0.23 26.73 -5.33
CA LYS A 145 -0.69 26.73 -6.71
C LYS A 145 0.36 27.14 -7.75
N ASP A 146 1.19 28.12 -7.43
CA ASP A 146 2.15 28.68 -8.38
C ASP A 146 3.61 28.33 -8.05
N PHE A 147 3.84 27.64 -6.93
CA PHE A 147 5.20 27.36 -6.44
C PHE A 147 6.03 26.59 -7.46
N ILE A 148 5.49 25.49 -8.01
CA ILE A 148 6.21 24.66 -8.99
C ILE A 148 6.54 25.45 -10.25
N THR A 149 5.61 26.26 -10.74
CA THR A 149 5.79 27.07 -11.94
C THR A 149 6.88 28.12 -11.73
N ARG A 150 6.85 28.81 -10.58
CA ARG A 150 7.88 29.80 -10.22
C ARG A 150 9.24 29.13 -10.02
N LEU A 151 9.30 28.03 -9.29
CA LEU A 151 10.54 27.30 -9.06
C LEU A 151 11.18 26.79 -10.37
N LYS A 152 10.37 26.29 -11.31
CA LYS A 152 10.86 25.90 -12.64
C LYS A 152 11.37 27.08 -13.45
N ALA A 153 10.69 28.22 -13.41
CA ALA A 153 11.12 29.43 -14.12
C ALA A 153 12.45 29.99 -13.58
N ASP A 154 12.66 29.85 -12.29
CA ASP A 154 13.87 30.35 -11.60
C ASP A 154 15.00 29.30 -11.57
N SER A 155 14.73 28.05 -11.90
CA SER A 155 15.67 26.94 -11.73
C SER A 155 16.97 27.13 -12.48
N GLU A 156 16.92 27.61 -13.72
CA GLU A 156 18.13 27.83 -14.53
C GLU A 156 18.93 29.06 -14.10
N LYS A 157 18.28 30.08 -13.54
CA LYS A 157 18.90 31.33 -13.18
C LYS A 157 19.46 31.33 -11.77
N LEU A 158 18.73 30.77 -10.80
CA LEU A 158 19.05 30.88 -9.39
C LEU A 158 19.64 29.61 -8.79
N TYR A 159 19.31 28.45 -9.36
CA TYR A 159 19.64 27.15 -8.77
C TYR A 159 20.58 26.31 -9.63
N ARG A 160 21.30 26.95 -10.55
CA ARG A 160 22.36 26.29 -11.32
C ARG A 160 23.71 26.74 -10.82
N VAL A 161 24.53 25.79 -10.34
CA VAL A 161 25.91 26.04 -9.92
C VAL A 161 26.82 25.04 -10.64
N GLY A 162 27.53 25.50 -11.66
CA GLY A 162 28.34 24.62 -12.49
C GLY A 162 27.52 23.58 -13.21
N ASN A 163 27.81 22.31 -12.95
CA ASN A 163 27.08 21.15 -13.48
C ASN A 163 25.93 20.66 -12.57
N VAL A 164 25.73 21.31 -11.42
CA VAL A 164 24.63 20.99 -10.52
C VAL A 164 23.43 21.86 -10.87
N PHE A 165 22.30 21.23 -11.14
CA PHE A 165 21.05 21.90 -11.50
C PHE A 165 19.86 21.09 -11.04
N ILE A 166 18.70 21.72 -10.95
CA ILE A 166 17.45 21.05 -10.65
C ILE A 166 16.99 20.29 -11.90
N ALA A 167 17.14 18.98 -11.90
CA ALA A 167 16.77 18.14 -13.04
C ALA A 167 15.24 18.05 -13.23
N GLU A 168 14.50 17.97 -12.13
CA GLU A 168 13.05 17.84 -12.17
C GLU A 168 12.39 18.36 -10.89
N VAL A 169 11.21 18.96 -11.04
CA VAL A 169 10.32 19.36 -9.95
C VAL A 169 8.96 18.71 -10.17
N ARG A 170 8.52 17.95 -9.19
CA ARG A 170 7.21 17.28 -9.20
C ARG A 170 6.42 17.58 -7.93
N SER A 171 5.10 17.64 -8.04
CA SER A 171 4.24 17.61 -6.86
C SER A 171 4.15 16.20 -6.29
N PHE A 172 3.91 16.08 -4.98
CA PHE A 172 3.67 14.78 -4.36
C PHE A 172 2.42 14.09 -4.91
N ASP A 173 1.40 14.87 -5.29
CA ASP A 173 0.19 14.31 -5.91
C ASP A 173 0.48 13.67 -7.27
N ASP A 174 1.35 14.27 -8.09
CA ASP A 174 1.75 13.70 -9.36
C ASP A 174 2.59 12.43 -9.16
N ILE A 175 3.53 12.45 -8.21
CA ILE A 175 4.35 11.28 -7.86
C ILE A 175 3.46 10.12 -7.41
N ARG A 176 2.54 10.38 -6.48
CA ARG A 176 1.56 9.41 -5.97
C ARG A 176 0.69 8.86 -7.11
N ARG A 177 0.13 9.74 -7.94
CA ARG A 177 -0.73 9.36 -9.07
C ARG A 177 0.00 8.48 -10.06
N ASN A 178 1.23 8.85 -10.42
CA ASN A 178 2.05 8.07 -11.33
C ASN A 178 2.41 6.70 -10.75
N TYR A 179 2.81 6.65 -9.48
CA TYR A 179 3.12 5.39 -8.78
C TYR A 179 1.91 4.45 -8.74
N GLN A 180 0.73 4.99 -8.48
CA GLN A 180 -0.52 4.22 -8.38
C GLN A 180 -1.16 3.89 -9.74
N GLN A 181 -0.66 4.47 -10.83
CA GLN A 181 -1.28 4.31 -12.16
C GLN A 181 -1.33 2.85 -12.60
N SER A 182 -0.28 2.09 -12.34
CA SER A 182 -0.23 0.65 -12.68
C SER A 182 -1.31 -0.15 -11.95
N GLN A 183 -1.45 0.04 -10.64
CA GLN A 183 -2.48 -0.61 -9.82
C GLN A 183 -3.88 -0.17 -10.23
N THR A 184 -4.07 1.12 -10.50
CA THR A 184 -5.35 1.66 -10.96
C THR A 184 -5.76 1.08 -12.30
N ASN A 185 -4.82 0.94 -13.24
CA ASN A 185 -5.07 0.32 -14.53
C ASN A 185 -5.39 -1.17 -14.41
N SER A 186 -4.69 -1.89 -13.54
CA SER A 186 -4.99 -3.30 -13.23
C SER A 186 -6.39 -3.45 -12.64
N MET A 187 -6.76 -2.60 -11.67
CA MET A 187 -8.12 -2.58 -11.12
C MET A 187 -9.18 -2.34 -12.18
N ARG A 188 -8.96 -1.37 -13.07
CA ARG A 188 -9.89 -1.09 -14.18
C ARG A 188 -10.05 -2.31 -15.10
N SER A 189 -8.96 -3.00 -15.41
CA SER A 189 -8.98 -4.22 -16.23
C SER A 189 -9.75 -5.36 -15.53
N TYR A 190 -9.57 -5.55 -14.22
CA TYR A 190 -10.35 -6.53 -13.46
C TYR A 190 -11.82 -6.19 -13.41
N ILE A 191 -12.19 -4.92 -13.21
CA ILE A 191 -13.59 -4.46 -13.22
C ILE A 191 -14.20 -4.71 -14.61
N LEU A 192 -13.48 -4.40 -15.68
CA LEU A 192 -13.96 -4.64 -17.06
C LEU A 192 -14.20 -6.13 -17.31
N GLY A 193 -13.25 -6.98 -16.90
CA GLY A 193 -13.40 -8.43 -16.98
C GLY A 193 -14.58 -8.95 -16.18
N MET A 194 -14.79 -8.44 -14.97
CA MET A 194 -15.90 -8.80 -14.12
C MET A 194 -17.25 -8.39 -14.72
N VAL A 195 -17.36 -7.18 -15.27
CA VAL A 195 -18.56 -6.70 -15.97
C VAL A 195 -18.86 -7.57 -17.18
N PHE A 196 -17.84 -7.93 -17.95
CA PHE A 196 -18.00 -8.83 -19.10
C PHE A 196 -18.51 -10.21 -18.68
N LEU A 197 -17.95 -10.79 -17.61
CA LEU A 197 -18.41 -12.07 -17.06
C LEU A 197 -19.87 -11.99 -16.59
N LEU A 198 -20.23 -10.91 -15.86
CA LEU A 198 -21.60 -10.68 -15.41
C LEU A 198 -22.59 -10.59 -16.57
N LEU A 199 -22.23 -9.89 -17.64
CA LEU A 199 -23.05 -9.83 -18.85
C LEU A 199 -23.23 -11.20 -19.50
N ASN A 200 -22.18 -12.01 -19.60
CA ASN A 200 -22.28 -13.38 -20.12
C ASN A 200 -23.18 -14.26 -19.25
N ILE A 201 -23.04 -14.19 -17.92
CA ILE A 201 -23.91 -14.93 -16.99
C ILE A 201 -25.36 -14.47 -17.17
N PHE A 202 -25.60 -13.17 -17.25
CA PHE A 202 -26.94 -12.62 -17.46
C PHE A 202 -27.58 -13.09 -18.77
N LEU A 203 -26.83 -13.06 -19.88
CA LEU A 203 -27.29 -13.58 -21.17
C LEU A 203 -27.58 -15.09 -21.12
N GLY A 204 -26.71 -15.87 -20.46
CA GLY A 204 -26.93 -17.28 -20.25
C GLY A 204 -28.19 -17.58 -19.43
N LEU A 205 -28.42 -16.80 -18.37
CA LEU A 205 -29.64 -16.91 -17.55
C LEU A 205 -30.89 -16.55 -18.36
N LEU A 206 -30.84 -15.46 -19.13
CA LEU A 206 -31.95 -15.09 -20.01
C LEU A 206 -32.26 -16.20 -21.02
N GLY A 207 -31.26 -16.79 -21.65
CA GLY A 207 -31.43 -17.89 -22.59
C GLY A 207 -32.06 -19.12 -21.93
N THR A 208 -31.56 -19.55 -20.78
CA THR A 208 -32.12 -20.69 -20.01
C THR A 208 -33.53 -20.42 -19.51
N PHE A 209 -33.82 -19.20 -19.10
CA PHE A 209 -35.13 -18.77 -18.65
C PHE A 209 -36.16 -18.80 -19.81
N TRP A 210 -35.74 -18.25 -20.98
CA TRP A 210 -36.54 -18.32 -22.20
C TRP A 210 -36.88 -19.74 -22.59
N PHE A 211 -35.85 -20.63 -22.64
CA PHE A 211 -36.05 -22.03 -23.00
C PHE A 211 -36.98 -22.77 -22.04
N ARG A 212 -36.80 -22.61 -20.72
CA ARG A 212 -37.71 -23.20 -19.70
C ARG A 212 -39.15 -22.70 -19.84
N THR A 213 -39.34 -21.43 -20.11
CA THR A 213 -40.67 -20.84 -20.31
C THR A 213 -41.35 -21.46 -21.53
N GLN A 214 -40.62 -21.67 -22.62
CA GLN A 214 -41.14 -22.35 -23.81
C GLN A 214 -41.55 -23.81 -23.53
N GLN A 215 -40.72 -24.56 -22.82
CA GLN A 215 -41.02 -25.94 -22.47
C GLN A 215 -42.24 -26.08 -21.56
N ARG A 216 -42.46 -25.17 -20.64
CA ARG A 216 -43.59 -25.18 -19.69
C ARG A 216 -44.83 -24.45 -20.17
N ARG A 217 -44.93 -24.11 -21.46
CA ARG A 217 -46.14 -23.44 -22.00
C ARG A 217 -47.45 -24.16 -21.73
N GLY A 218 -47.44 -25.50 -21.81
CA GLY A 218 -48.62 -26.33 -21.49
C GLY A 218 -49.03 -26.25 -20.02
N GLU A 219 -48.07 -26.29 -19.10
CA GLU A 219 -48.33 -26.17 -17.65
C GLU A 219 -48.86 -24.75 -17.30
N ILE A 220 -48.31 -23.73 -17.93
CA ILE A 220 -48.73 -22.33 -17.74
C ILE A 220 -50.16 -22.15 -18.27
N ALA A 221 -50.48 -22.72 -19.43
CA ALA A 221 -51.83 -22.67 -20.00
C ALA A 221 -52.84 -23.38 -19.09
N LEU A 222 -52.48 -24.53 -18.53
CA LEU A 222 -53.32 -25.27 -17.56
C LEU A 222 -53.56 -24.46 -16.28
N MET A 223 -52.50 -23.83 -15.73
CA MET A 223 -52.66 -22.97 -14.55
C MET A 223 -53.59 -21.79 -14.81
N LYS A 224 -53.52 -21.17 -15.98
CA LYS A 224 -54.40 -20.07 -16.39
C LYS A 224 -55.86 -20.55 -16.56
N SER A 225 -56.06 -21.74 -17.13
CA SER A 225 -57.41 -22.29 -17.29
C SER A 225 -58.08 -22.65 -15.95
N LEU A 226 -57.28 -22.91 -14.91
CA LEU A 226 -57.72 -23.11 -13.53
C LEU A 226 -57.87 -21.84 -12.72
N GLY A 227 -57.81 -20.67 -13.35
CA GLY A 227 -58.00 -19.34 -12.71
C GLY A 227 -56.75 -18.67 -12.18
N GLY A 228 -55.55 -19.17 -12.54
CA GLY A 228 -54.26 -18.54 -12.18
C GLY A 228 -54.07 -17.19 -12.92
N THR A 229 -53.74 -16.15 -12.18
CA THR A 229 -53.43 -14.83 -12.76
C THR A 229 -52.00 -14.79 -13.35
N ASP A 230 -51.77 -13.93 -14.34
CA ASP A 230 -50.41 -13.77 -14.95
C ASP A 230 -49.39 -13.40 -13.90
N HIS A 231 -49.75 -12.62 -12.91
CA HIS A 231 -48.90 -12.26 -11.80
C HIS A 231 -48.51 -13.47 -10.92
N SER A 232 -49.41 -14.37 -10.62
CA SER A 232 -49.13 -15.55 -9.81
C SER A 232 -48.19 -16.53 -10.51
N VAL A 233 -48.35 -16.71 -11.82
CA VAL A 233 -47.46 -17.52 -12.66
C VAL A 233 -46.06 -16.91 -12.72
N PHE A 234 -45.98 -15.62 -12.93
CA PHE A 234 -44.71 -14.86 -12.97
C PHE A 234 -43.95 -14.94 -11.65
N VAL A 235 -44.63 -14.68 -10.53
CA VAL A 235 -44.03 -14.75 -9.20
C VAL A 235 -43.49 -16.15 -8.89
N ARG A 236 -44.25 -17.18 -9.22
CA ARG A 236 -43.82 -18.56 -8.99
C ARG A 236 -42.55 -18.91 -9.76
N GLN A 237 -42.46 -18.53 -11.05
CA GLN A 237 -41.24 -18.74 -11.86
C GLN A 237 -40.05 -17.93 -11.34
N LEU A 238 -40.27 -16.69 -10.89
CA LEU A 238 -39.25 -15.85 -10.35
C LEU A 238 -38.71 -16.40 -9.02
N VAL A 239 -39.58 -16.88 -8.14
CA VAL A 239 -39.19 -17.52 -6.88
C VAL A 239 -38.39 -18.79 -7.12
N GLU A 240 -38.80 -19.66 -8.07
CA GLU A 240 -38.07 -20.86 -8.46
C GLU A 240 -36.66 -20.51 -8.98
N GLY A 241 -36.54 -19.50 -9.83
CA GLY A 241 -35.24 -19.00 -10.34
C GLY A 241 -34.34 -18.42 -9.23
N LEU A 242 -34.91 -17.62 -8.33
CA LEU A 242 -34.19 -17.07 -7.18
C LEU A 242 -33.70 -18.16 -6.22
N LEU A 243 -34.53 -19.17 -5.96
CA LEU A 243 -34.16 -20.26 -5.08
C LEU A 243 -32.97 -21.06 -5.63
N LEU A 244 -32.97 -21.35 -6.93
CA LEU A 244 -31.85 -22.00 -7.59
C LEU A 244 -30.58 -21.13 -7.55
N LEU A 245 -30.73 -19.84 -7.74
CA LEU A 245 -29.61 -18.90 -7.66
C LEU A 245 -29.01 -18.89 -6.26
N VAL A 246 -29.80 -18.82 -5.21
CA VAL A 246 -29.35 -18.85 -3.82
C VAL A 246 -28.61 -20.17 -3.51
N ILE A 247 -29.18 -21.32 -3.93
CA ILE A 247 -28.52 -22.62 -3.73
C ILE A 247 -27.15 -22.70 -4.44
N ALA A 248 -27.03 -22.11 -5.63
CA ALA A 248 -25.76 -22.08 -6.36
C ALA A 248 -24.76 -21.08 -5.79
N THR A 249 -25.25 -19.95 -5.27
CA THR A 249 -24.39 -18.87 -4.77
C THR A 249 -23.68 -19.23 -3.47
N ILE A 250 -24.35 -19.95 -2.56
CA ILE A 250 -23.76 -20.30 -1.25
C ILE A 250 -22.44 -21.09 -1.41
N PRO A 251 -22.38 -22.22 -2.14
CA PRO A 251 -21.13 -22.94 -2.32
C PRO A 251 -20.10 -22.14 -3.13
N ALA A 252 -20.55 -21.34 -4.13
CA ALA A 252 -19.66 -20.52 -4.91
C ALA A 252 -18.95 -19.45 -4.06
N VAL A 253 -19.68 -18.77 -3.17
CA VAL A 253 -19.11 -17.79 -2.22
C VAL A 253 -18.14 -18.47 -1.26
N PHE A 254 -18.49 -19.65 -0.74
CA PHE A 254 -17.62 -20.39 0.18
C PHE A 254 -16.31 -20.83 -0.48
N ILE A 255 -16.37 -21.36 -1.69
CA ILE A 255 -15.17 -21.75 -2.46
C ILE A 255 -14.31 -20.51 -2.77
N ASN A 256 -14.94 -19.45 -3.26
CA ASN A 256 -14.23 -18.22 -3.61
C ASN A 256 -13.57 -17.55 -2.41
N TRP A 257 -14.25 -17.57 -1.24
CA TRP A 257 -13.67 -17.07 0.01
C TRP A 257 -12.43 -17.86 0.43
N ASN A 258 -12.48 -19.19 0.34
CA ASN A 258 -11.32 -20.02 0.69
C ASN A 258 -10.15 -19.80 -0.27
N LEU A 259 -10.41 -19.72 -1.58
CA LEU A 259 -9.39 -19.42 -2.58
C LEU A 259 -8.77 -18.05 -2.35
N ALA A 260 -9.61 -17.02 -2.17
CA ALA A 260 -9.14 -15.66 -1.91
C ALA A 260 -8.29 -15.58 -0.63
N ASN A 261 -8.69 -16.25 0.44
CA ASN A 261 -7.90 -16.29 1.67
C ASN A 261 -6.56 -17.02 1.48
N SER A 262 -6.52 -18.11 0.73
CA SER A 262 -5.28 -18.85 0.48
C SER A 262 -4.31 -18.02 -0.36
N GLU A 263 -4.76 -17.37 -1.43
CA GLU A 263 -3.94 -16.53 -2.29
C GLU A 263 -3.52 -15.22 -1.59
N LEU A 264 -4.43 -14.53 -0.91
CA LEU A 264 -4.12 -13.34 -0.16
C LEU A 264 -3.12 -13.62 0.97
N ASN A 265 -3.28 -14.72 1.69
CA ASN A 265 -2.34 -15.12 2.73
C ASN A 265 -0.99 -15.52 2.14
N ALA A 266 -0.93 -16.22 1.03
CA ALA A 266 0.30 -16.54 0.33
C ALA A 266 1.01 -15.28 -0.16
N TRP A 267 0.25 -14.33 -0.71
CA TRP A 267 0.79 -13.08 -1.25
C TRP A 267 1.18 -12.07 -0.15
N MET A 268 0.33 -11.91 0.88
CA MET A 268 0.62 -11.02 2.02
C MET A 268 1.73 -11.54 2.92
N ASN A 269 1.88 -12.84 3.00
CA ASN A 269 2.93 -13.41 3.83
C ASN A 269 4.29 -13.38 3.17
N GLY A 270 4.40 -13.22 1.85
CA GLY A 270 5.69 -13.13 1.12
C GLY A 270 6.72 -14.20 1.50
N THR A 271 6.34 -14.98 2.48
CA THR A 271 7.14 -15.88 3.29
C THR A 271 7.08 -17.30 2.79
N THR A 272 6.39 -17.52 1.71
CA THR A 272 6.41 -18.82 1.05
C THR A 272 7.78 -19.17 0.48
N ILE A 273 8.72 -18.21 0.49
CA ILE A 273 10.08 -18.42 -0.02
C ILE A 273 11.11 -18.44 1.12
N GLU A 274 10.79 -17.97 2.32
CA GLU A 274 11.71 -17.97 3.47
C GLU A 274 11.51 -19.14 4.45
N GLY A 275 10.80 -20.13 4.04
CA GLY A 275 10.59 -21.38 4.80
C GLY A 275 11.54 -22.48 4.33
N GLY A 276 12.75 -22.13 3.98
CA GLY A 276 13.81 -23.06 3.67
C GLY A 276 14.98 -22.84 4.56
#